data_0a3dab67a6106b5e492671414377339f
#
_entry.id   0a3dab67a6106b5e492671414377339f
#
_cell.length_a   1.000
_cell.length_b   1.000
_cell.length_c   1.000
_cell.angle_alpha   90.00
_cell.angle_beta   90.00
_cell.angle_gamma   90.00
#
_symmetry.space_group_name_H-M   'P 1'
#
loop_
_entity.id
_entity.type
_entity.pdbx_description
1 polymer ?
#
loop_
_entity_poly.entity_id
_entity_poly.type
_entity_poly.pdbx_seq_one_letter_code
_entity_poly.pdbx_strand_id
1 'polypeptide(L)'
;MTPTNNKILLVEDDQNFGDVLRSYLEMNDFDVTLATDGVAGWDSFRKGKYDLCIFDVMMPRKDGFTLAKEVREQDEEMPIIFLTAKAMKEDVLKGFKIGADDYITKPFNSEELLLRIQAILKRSQQKADPREEIKEFDIGLYHFNFPLRILTFHGPEGEQKSKLSPKEAQLLRMFCMYMNDILPRSEALTKIWGEDNYFTARSMDVFVTKLRKYLKGDTNIEIVNIHGNGFQLLVRAEEEV
;
A
#
# COMPACT_ATOMS: atom_id res chain seq x y z
N MET A 1 26.18 -4.33 8.50
CA MET A 1 25.11 -5.25 8.08
C MET A 1 25.08 -5.21 6.57
N THR A 2 25.36 -6.33 5.91
CA THR A 2 25.21 -6.45 4.45
C THR A 2 23.74 -6.22 4.11
N PRO A 3 23.39 -5.39 3.14
CA PRO A 3 22.02 -5.26 2.70
C PRO A 3 21.54 -6.65 2.24
N THR A 4 20.50 -7.16 2.84
CA THR A 4 19.84 -8.40 2.37
C THR A 4 19.12 -8.05 1.09
N ASN A 5 19.63 -8.55 -0.05
CA ASN A 5 18.99 -8.37 -1.34
C ASN A 5 17.59 -8.99 -1.31
N ASN A 6 16.61 -8.28 -1.90
CA ASN A 6 15.25 -8.82 -2.02
C ASN A 6 15.25 -10.07 -2.89
N LYS A 7 14.51 -11.09 -2.45
CA LYS A 7 14.42 -12.39 -3.12
C LYS A 7 13.23 -12.46 -4.05
N ILE A 8 13.50 -12.77 -5.30
CA ILE A 8 12.48 -12.88 -6.36
C ILE A 8 12.37 -14.33 -6.82
N LEU A 9 11.15 -14.87 -6.86
CA LEU A 9 10.85 -16.10 -7.58
C LEU A 9 10.38 -15.75 -8.99
N LEU A 10 11.20 -16.03 -9.98
CA LEU A 10 10.88 -15.87 -11.40
C LEU A 10 10.47 -17.23 -11.98
N VAL A 11 9.27 -17.33 -12.56
CA VAL A 11 8.79 -18.55 -13.19
C VAL A 11 8.49 -18.27 -14.66
N GLU A 12 9.28 -18.87 -15.54
CA GLU A 12 9.31 -18.61 -16.99
C GLU A 12 9.71 -19.87 -17.72
N ASP A 13 8.94 -20.29 -18.71
CA ASP A 13 9.21 -21.54 -19.46
C ASP A 13 10.18 -21.35 -20.64
N ASP A 14 10.29 -20.14 -21.19
CA ASP A 14 11.38 -19.81 -22.11
C ASP A 14 12.68 -19.62 -21.32
N GLN A 15 13.53 -20.65 -21.37
CA GLN A 15 14.79 -20.68 -20.62
C GLN A 15 15.74 -19.54 -21.00
N ASN A 16 15.81 -19.17 -22.29
CA ASN A 16 16.68 -18.09 -22.75
C ASN A 16 16.21 -16.73 -22.21
N PHE A 17 14.91 -16.47 -22.30
CA PHE A 17 14.32 -15.25 -21.77
C PHE A 17 14.43 -15.20 -20.24
N GLY A 18 14.15 -16.32 -19.56
CA GLY A 18 14.27 -16.44 -18.10
C GLY A 18 15.69 -16.18 -17.62
N ASP A 19 16.73 -16.74 -18.29
CA ASP A 19 18.12 -16.52 -17.93
C ASP A 19 18.57 -15.07 -18.16
N VAL A 20 18.13 -14.43 -19.25
CA VAL A 20 18.41 -13.01 -19.52
C VAL A 20 17.76 -12.12 -18.46
N LEU A 21 16.48 -12.37 -18.16
CA LEU A 21 15.77 -11.58 -17.17
C LEU A 21 16.34 -11.76 -15.76
N ARG A 22 16.66 -13.01 -15.36
CA ARG A 22 17.35 -13.31 -14.11
C ARG A 22 18.63 -12.49 -14.01
N SER A 23 19.52 -12.60 -15.02
CA SER A 23 20.79 -11.87 -15.02
C SER A 23 20.60 -10.36 -14.90
N TYR A 24 19.62 -9.80 -15.59
CA TYR A 24 19.30 -8.38 -15.49
C TYR A 24 18.86 -7.97 -14.07
N LEU A 25 18.02 -8.77 -13.41
CA LEU A 25 17.56 -8.50 -12.06
C LEU A 25 18.70 -8.68 -11.04
N GLU A 26 19.54 -9.70 -11.20
CA GLU A 26 20.73 -9.92 -10.36
C GLU A 26 21.74 -8.75 -10.46
N MET A 27 21.91 -8.16 -11.65
CA MET A 27 22.72 -6.95 -11.85
C MET A 27 22.14 -5.72 -11.14
N ASN A 28 20.87 -5.75 -10.77
CA ASN A 28 20.17 -4.70 -10.01
C ASN A 28 19.93 -5.08 -8.54
N ASP A 29 20.83 -5.88 -7.97
CA ASP A 29 20.87 -6.24 -6.55
C ASP A 29 19.66 -7.07 -6.04
N PHE A 30 19.04 -7.89 -6.89
CA PHE A 30 18.07 -8.89 -6.48
C PHE A 30 18.68 -10.29 -6.38
N ASP A 31 18.17 -11.13 -5.47
CA ASP A 31 18.48 -12.56 -5.39
C ASP A 31 17.36 -13.33 -6.14
N VAL A 32 17.67 -13.94 -7.30
CA VAL A 32 16.64 -14.47 -8.19
C VAL A 32 16.70 -15.99 -8.29
N THR A 33 15.62 -16.64 -7.92
CA THR A 33 15.40 -18.06 -8.17
C THR A 33 14.55 -18.20 -9.45
N LEU A 34 15.13 -18.83 -10.49
CA LEU A 34 14.41 -19.14 -11.74
C LEU A 34 13.84 -20.55 -11.68
N ALA A 35 12.56 -20.70 -11.99
CA ALA A 35 11.88 -21.97 -12.23
C ALA A 35 11.31 -21.99 -13.64
N THR A 36 11.35 -23.16 -14.30
CA THR A 36 11.05 -23.31 -15.73
C THR A 36 9.60 -23.71 -16.04
N ASP A 37 8.76 -23.83 -15.03
CA ASP A 37 7.30 -24.09 -15.14
C ASP A 37 6.60 -23.89 -13.79
N GLY A 38 5.28 -23.88 -13.80
CA GLY A 38 4.49 -23.63 -12.61
C GLY A 38 4.60 -24.73 -11.54
N VAL A 39 4.98 -25.97 -11.87
CA VAL A 39 5.19 -27.04 -10.87
C VAL A 39 6.51 -26.80 -10.14
N ALA A 40 7.59 -26.55 -10.88
CA ALA A 40 8.89 -26.18 -10.30
C ALA A 40 8.80 -24.87 -9.51
N GLY A 41 8.04 -23.90 -10.00
CA GLY A 41 7.74 -22.64 -9.31
C GLY A 41 7.06 -22.86 -7.96
N TRP A 42 6.03 -23.70 -7.91
CA TRP A 42 5.36 -24.08 -6.67
C TRP A 42 6.28 -24.77 -5.68
N ASP A 43 7.09 -25.73 -6.16
CA ASP A 43 8.06 -26.44 -5.31
C ASP A 43 9.13 -25.49 -4.74
N SER A 44 9.58 -24.51 -5.52
CA SER A 44 10.52 -23.49 -5.09
C SER A 44 9.88 -22.56 -4.06
N PHE A 45 8.65 -22.11 -4.29
CA PHE A 45 7.91 -21.24 -3.38
C PHE A 45 7.78 -21.86 -1.98
N ARG A 46 7.41 -23.15 -1.90
CA ARG A 46 7.25 -23.84 -0.62
C ARG A 46 8.55 -24.06 0.16
N LYS A 47 9.69 -24.12 -0.53
CA LYS A 47 11.01 -24.39 0.08
C LYS A 47 11.78 -23.12 0.39
N GLY A 48 11.48 -22.01 -0.27
CA GLY A 48 12.16 -20.74 -0.15
C GLY A 48 11.36 -19.70 0.64
N LYS A 49 11.97 -18.52 0.79
CA LYS A 49 11.30 -17.29 1.22
C LYS A 49 11.58 -16.26 0.15
N TYR A 50 10.54 -15.61 -0.32
CA TYR A 50 10.60 -14.63 -1.39
C TYR A 50 9.89 -13.35 -0.96
N ASP A 51 10.30 -12.22 -1.53
CA ASP A 51 9.72 -10.90 -1.31
C ASP A 51 8.78 -10.50 -2.46
N LEU A 52 8.94 -11.18 -3.62
CA LEU A 52 8.13 -10.96 -4.83
C LEU A 52 8.15 -12.21 -5.70
N CYS A 53 7.03 -12.47 -6.36
CA CYS A 53 6.89 -13.49 -7.39
C CYS A 53 6.64 -12.86 -8.76
N ILE A 54 7.32 -13.35 -9.80
CA ILE A 54 7.11 -12.96 -11.21
C ILE A 54 6.77 -14.20 -11.99
N PHE A 55 5.58 -14.28 -12.59
CA PHE A 55 5.09 -15.47 -13.28
C PHE A 55 4.73 -15.18 -14.73
N ASP A 56 5.23 -15.96 -15.66
CA ASP A 56 4.56 -16.04 -16.96
C ASP A 56 3.19 -16.70 -16.78
N VAL A 57 2.21 -16.21 -17.51
CA VAL A 57 0.86 -16.80 -17.53
C VAL A 57 0.83 -18.07 -18.36
N MET A 58 1.56 -18.08 -19.49
CA MET A 58 1.48 -19.16 -20.48
C MET A 58 2.61 -20.16 -20.32
N MET A 59 2.50 -21.04 -19.35
CA MET A 59 3.48 -22.09 -19.11
C MET A 59 2.86 -23.50 -19.26
N PRO A 60 3.66 -24.49 -19.66
CA PRO A 60 3.22 -25.89 -19.71
C PRO A 60 2.99 -26.45 -18.30
N ARG A 61 2.24 -27.52 -18.19
CA ARG A 61 1.93 -28.28 -16.97
C ARG A 61 1.06 -27.52 -15.97
N LYS A 62 1.48 -26.35 -15.51
CA LYS A 62 0.71 -25.47 -14.61
C LYS A 62 0.89 -24.04 -15.08
N ASP A 63 -0.21 -23.37 -15.42
CA ASP A 63 -0.21 -21.98 -15.86
C ASP A 63 0.04 -21.02 -14.68
N GLY A 64 0.46 -19.79 -14.99
CA GLY A 64 0.78 -18.78 -13.97
C GLY A 64 -0.41 -18.37 -13.12
N PHE A 65 -1.63 -18.39 -13.65
CA PHE A 65 -2.82 -18.08 -12.86
C PHE A 65 -3.14 -19.15 -11.82
N THR A 66 -2.93 -20.40 -12.17
CA THR A 66 -3.12 -21.55 -11.25
C THR A 66 -2.05 -21.50 -10.16
N LEU A 67 -0.78 -21.23 -10.53
CA LEU A 67 0.31 -21.05 -9.57
C LEU A 67 0.03 -19.89 -8.60
N ALA A 68 -0.42 -18.74 -9.11
CA ALA A 68 -0.72 -17.58 -8.30
C ALA A 68 -1.84 -17.83 -7.27
N LYS A 69 -2.86 -18.62 -7.62
CA LYS A 69 -3.91 -19.02 -6.68
C LYS A 69 -3.36 -19.87 -5.54
N GLU A 70 -2.52 -20.87 -5.85
CA GLU A 70 -1.89 -21.71 -4.84
C GLU A 70 -0.98 -20.88 -3.91
N VAL A 71 -0.25 -19.89 -4.47
CA VAL A 71 0.56 -18.96 -3.67
C VAL A 71 -0.33 -18.14 -2.75
N ARG A 72 -1.46 -17.58 -3.25
CA ARG A 72 -2.41 -16.82 -2.45
C ARG A 72 -3.06 -17.62 -1.32
N GLU A 73 -3.27 -18.91 -1.49
CA GLU A 73 -3.78 -19.79 -0.44
C GLU A 73 -2.79 -19.97 0.71
N GLN A 74 -1.48 -19.85 0.46
CA GLN A 74 -0.43 -19.93 1.47
C GLN A 74 0.01 -18.58 2.03
N ASP A 75 0.04 -17.56 1.17
CA ASP A 75 0.44 -16.20 1.52
C ASP A 75 -0.42 -15.21 0.74
N GLU A 76 -1.43 -14.68 1.42
CA GLU A 76 -2.40 -13.74 0.84
C GLU A 76 -1.73 -12.41 0.44
N GLU A 77 -0.65 -12.02 1.13
CA GLU A 77 0.04 -10.75 0.97
C GLU A 77 1.25 -10.81 0.01
N MET A 78 1.64 -12.01 -0.46
CA MET A 78 2.79 -12.17 -1.37
C MET A 78 2.64 -11.32 -2.62
N PRO A 79 3.57 -10.39 -2.93
CA PRO A 79 3.48 -9.61 -4.15
C PRO A 79 3.64 -10.48 -5.40
N ILE A 80 2.74 -10.32 -6.38
CA ILE A 80 2.76 -11.09 -7.63
C ILE A 80 2.66 -10.15 -8.84
N ILE A 81 3.61 -10.31 -9.78
CA ILE A 81 3.59 -9.68 -11.11
C ILE A 81 3.39 -10.77 -12.17
N PHE A 82 2.45 -10.57 -13.09
CA PHE A 82 2.36 -11.40 -14.28
C PHE A 82 3.14 -10.79 -15.46
N LEU A 83 3.99 -11.60 -16.10
CA LEU A 83 4.60 -11.30 -17.40
C LEU A 83 3.98 -12.21 -18.44
N THR A 84 3.46 -11.70 -19.55
CA THR A 84 2.78 -12.56 -20.51
C THR A 84 2.65 -11.94 -21.90
N ALA A 85 2.62 -12.80 -22.92
CA ALA A 85 2.23 -12.40 -24.28
C ALA A 85 0.72 -12.17 -24.43
N LYS A 86 -0.11 -12.56 -23.44
CA LYS A 86 -1.57 -12.36 -23.46
C LYS A 86 -1.92 -10.93 -23.10
N ALA A 87 -2.44 -10.18 -24.08
CA ALA A 87 -2.87 -8.79 -23.93
C ALA A 87 -4.41 -8.64 -23.88
N MET A 88 -5.17 -9.74 -23.83
CA MET A 88 -6.63 -9.66 -23.82
C MET A 88 -7.12 -9.08 -22.49
N LYS A 89 -8.07 -8.13 -22.55
CA LYS A 89 -8.65 -7.48 -21.37
C LYS A 89 -9.19 -8.47 -20.34
N GLU A 90 -9.69 -9.61 -20.79
CA GLU A 90 -10.22 -10.69 -19.94
C GLU A 90 -9.14 -11.37 -19.11
N ASP A 91 -7.95 -11.62 -19.69
CA ASP A 91 -6.81 -12.21 -18.99
C ASP A 91 -6.24 -11.24 -17.95
N VAL A 92 -6.13 -9.95 -18.28
CA VAL A 92 -5.71 -8.90 -17.35
C VAL A 92 -6.68 -8.80 -16.17
N LEU A 93 -8.00 -8.78 -16.44
CA LEU A 93 -9.02 -8.76 -15.39
C LEU A 93 -8.98 -10.02 -14.51
N LYS A 94 -8.67 -11.18 -15.10
CA LYS A 94 -8.49 -12.44 -14.36
C LYS A 94 -7.29 -12.36 -13.42
N GLY A 95 -6.15 -11.82 -13.88
CA GLY A 95 -4.96 -11.61 -13.06
C GLY A 95 -5.23 -10.73 -11.83
N PHE A 96 -5.87 -9.58 -12.04
CA PHE A 96 -6.23 -8.69 -10.93
C PHE A 96 -7.28 -9.30 -9.98
N LYS A 97 -8.23 -10.12 -10.46
CA LYS A 97 -9.17 -10.84 -9.59
C LYS A 97 -8.50 -11.89 -8.70
N ILE A 98 -7.36 -12.44 -9.13
CA ILE A 98 -6.54 -13.36 -8.32
C ILE A 98 -5.74 -12.57 -7.26
N GLY A 99 -5.67 -11.23 -7.37
CA GLY A 99 -4.94 -10.39 -6.45
C GLY A 99 -3.50 -10.12 -6.90
N ALA A 100 -3.22 -10.08 -8.21
CA ALA A 100 -1.92 -9.64 -8.71
C ALA A 100 -1.70 -8.14 -8.46
N ASP A 101 -0.46 -7.77 -8.15
CA ASP A 101 -0.05 -6.37 -7.91
C ASP A 101 0.20 -5.63 -9.22
N ASP A 102 0.63 -6.35 -10.27
CA ASP A 102 0.81 -5.80 -11.61
C ASP A 102 0.68 -6.87 -12.70
N TYR A 103 0.47 -6.39 -13.94
CA TYR A 103 0.31 -7.23 -15.14
C TYR A 103 1.01 -6.56 -16.30
N ILE A 104 2.08 -7.17 -16.80
CA ILE A 104 2.96 -6.60 -17.82
C ILE A 104 2.93 -7.47 -19.08
N THR A 105 2.63 -6.87 -20.22
CA THR A 105 2.59 -7.57 -21.49
C THR A 105 3.95 -7.58 -22.19
N LYS A 106 4.35 -8.73 -22.71
CA LYS A 106 5.53 -8.89 -23.57
C LYS A 106 5.22 -8.39 -25.00
N PRO A 107 6.11 -7.63 -25.68
CA PRO A 107 7.41 -7.16 -25.19
C PRO A 107 7.29 -5.93 -24.27
N PHE A 108 8.17 -5.83 -23.28
CA PHE A 108 8.22 -4.72 -22.34
C PHE A 108 9.64 -4.14 -22.23
N ASN A 109 9.75 -2.96 -21.64
CA ASN A 109 11.04 -2.37 -21.33
C ASN A 109 11.53 -2.90 -19.97
N SER A 110 12.77 -3.41 -19.90
CA SER A 110 13.35 -3.96 -18.67
C SER A 110 13.50 -2.94 -17.56
N GLU A 111 13.77 -1.67 -17.90
CA GLU A 111 13.83 -0.59 -16.92
C GLU A 111 12.45 -0.28 -16.33
N GLU A 112 11.38 -0.31 -17.15
CA GLU A 112 10.00 -0.16 -16.68
C GLU A 112 9.63 -1.29 -15.70
N LEU A 113 9.97 -2.54 -16.02
CA LEU A 113 9.76 -3.68 -15.11
C LEU A 113 10.50 -3.47 -13.79
N LEU A 114 11.77 -3.01 -13.84
CA LEU A 114 12.56 -2.75 -12.64
C LEU A 114 11.91 -1.71 -11.73
N LEU A 115 11.44 -0.60 -12.29
CA LEU A 115 10.76 0.46 -11.52
C LEU A 115 9.45 -0.05 -10.89
N ARG A 116 8.70 -0.91 -11.58
CA ARG A 116 7.48 -1.51 -11.06
C ARG A 116 7.78 -2.48 -9.92
N ILE A 117 8.80 -3.34 -10.05
CA ILE A 117 9.29 -4.22 -8.98
C ILE A 117 9.66 -3.41 -7.74
N GLN A 118 10.48 -2.37 -7.89
CA GLN A 118 10.90 -1.51 -6.78
C GLN A 118 9.70 -0.84 -6.09
N ALA A 119 8.73 -0.35 -6.86
CA ALA A 119 7.52 0.29 -6.31
C ALA A 119 6.66 -0.71 -5.51
N ILE A 120 6.54 -1.95 -5.98
CA ILE A 120 5.77 -3.01 -5.30
C ILE A 120 6.49 -3.44 -4.02
N LEU A 121 7.79 -3.73 -4.09
CA LEU A 121 8.60 -4.11 -2.93
C LEU A 121 8.64 -3.01 -1.87
N LYS A 122 8.73 -1.74 -2.28
CA LYS A 122 8.65 -0.62 -1.35
C LYS A 122 7.31 -0.58 -0.60
N ARG A 123 6.21 -0.90 -1.26
CA ARG A 123 4.87 -0.99 -0.62
C ARG A 123 4.78 -2.19 0.33
N SER A 124 5.30 -3.36 -0.06
CA SER A 124 5.25 -4.57 0.78
C SER A 124 6.21 -4.49 1.98
N GLN A 125 7.37 -3.83 1.82
CA GLN A 125 8.36 -3.62 2.89
C GLN A 125 7.99 -2.47 3.83
N GLN A 126 7.16 -1.56 3.41
CA GLN A 126 6.39 -0.76 4.36
C GLN A 126 5.52 -1.78 5.11
N LYS A 127 6.11 -2.44 6.13
CA LYS A 127 5.35 -3.16 7.17
C LYS A 127 4.15 -2.28 7.41
N ALA A 128 2.95 -2.83 7.26
CA ALA A 128 1.73 -2.11 7.59
C ALA A 128 2.04 -1.42 8.92
N ASP A 129 2.12 -0.09 8.92
CA ASP A 129 2.42 0.66 10.12
C ASP A 129 1.43 0.11 11.15
N PRO A 130 1.85 -0.44 12.30
CA PRO A 130 0.90 -1.04 13.24
C PRO A 130 -0.26 -0.09 13.51
N ARG A 131 -0.03 1.22 13.32
CA ARG A 131 -1.06 2.27 13.33
C ARG A 131 -2.08 2.14 12.19
N GLU A 132 -1.73 1.48 11.07
CA GLU A 132 -2.68 1.26 9.95
C GLU A 132 -3.70 0.15 10.24
N GLU A 133 -3.47 -0.69 11.21
CA GLU A 133 -4.46 -1.68 11.69
C GLU A 133 -5.51 -1.05 12.62
N ILE A 134 -5.23 0.13 13.20
CA ILE A 134 -6.15 0.83 14.08
C ILE A 134 -7.32 1.36 13.25
N LYS A 135 -8.52 0.93 13.61
CA LYS A 135 -9.77 1.28 12.92
C LYS A 135 -10.59 2.32 13.69
N GLU A 136 -10.34 2.47 14.98
CA GLU A 136 -11.07 3.37 15.88
C GLU A 136 -10.08 4.20 16.68
N PHE A 137 -10.39 5.46 16.88
CA PHE A 137 -9.50 6.43 17.53
C PHE A 137 -10.28 7.28 18.52
N ASP A 138 -9.74 7.45 19.72
CA ASP A 138 -10.22 8.43 20.69
C ASP A 138 -9.40 9.71 20.56
N ILE A 139 -10.08 10.84 20.39
CA ILE A 139 -9.49 12.15 20.15
C ILE A 139 -10.15 13.11 21.13
N GLY A 140 -9.65 13.20 22.36
CA GLY A 140 -10.31 13.96 23.43
C GLY A 140 -11.77 13.54 23.62
N LEU A 141 -12.72 14.45 23.48
CA LEU A 141 -14.15 14.17 23.56
C LEU A 141 -14.74 13.53 22.29
N TYR A 142 -13.91 13.16 21.31
CA TYR A 142 -14.38 12.53 20.07
C TYR A 142 -13.96 11.07 19.99
N HIS A 143 -14.86 10.25 19.46
CA HIS A 143 -14.58 8.88 19.01
C HIS A 143 -14.73 8.79 17.49
N PHE A 144 -13.70 8.34 16.79
CA PHE A 144 -13.69 8.22 15.35
C PHE A 144 -13.62 6.76 14.92
N ASN A 145 -14.67 6.27 14.27
CA ASN A 145 -14.72 4.96 13.61
C ASN A 145 -14.42 5.12 12.12
N PHE A 146 -13.21 4.74 11.70
CA PHE A 146 -12.74 4.92 10.33
C PHE A 146 -13.51 4.08 9.30
N PRO A 147 -13.76 2.75 9.50
CA PRO A 147 -14.54 1.94 8.56
C PRO A 147 -15.93 2.48 8.30
N LEU A 148 -16.60 2.97 9.30
CA LEU A 148 -17.94 3.57 9.18
C LEU A 148 -17.89 5.04 8.74
N ARG A 149 -16.70 5.67 8.84
CA ARG A 149 -16.48 7.11 8.61
C ARG A 149 -17.36 7.98 9.50
N ILE A 150 -17.55 7.55 10.75
CA ILE A 150 -18.37 8.25 11.74
C ILE A 150 -17.45 8.87 12.78
N LEU A 151 -17.61 10.17 12.98
CA LEU A 151 -17.02 10.94 14.07
C LEU A 151 -18.13 11.24 15.08
N THR A 152 -18.01 10.70 16.30
CA THR A 152 -18.97 10.91 17.40
C THR A 152 -18.36 11.88 18.39
N PHE A 153 -19.05 12.95 18.72
CA PHE A 153 -18.70 13.88 19.76
C PHE A 153 -19.48 13.56 21.04
N HIS A 154 -18.79 13.39 22.16
CA HIS A 154 -19.36 13.13 23.48
C HIS A 154 -19.36 14.44 24.29
N GLY A 155 -20.26 15.35 23.94
CA GLY A 155 -20.39 16.65 24.61
C GLY A 155 -21.37 16.65 25.78
N PRO A 156 -21.42 17.74 26.54
CA PRO A 156 -22.31 17.86 27.72
C PRO A 156 -23.82 17.78 27.34
N GLU A 157 -24.17 18.09 26.11
CA GLU A 157 -25.55 18.00 25.58
C GLU A 157 -25.91 16.65 24.99
N GLY A 158 -25.02 15.66 25.10
CA GLY A 158 -25.16 14.31 24.56
C GLY A 158 -24.31 14.05 23.32
N GLU A 159 -24.52 12.87 22.72
CA GLU A 159 -23.76 12.42 21.56
C GLU A 159 -24.23 13.11 20.27
N GLN A 160 -23.27 13.58 19.49
CA GLN A 160 -23.49 14.10 18.14
C GLN A 160 -22.65 13.33 17.15
N LYS A 161 -23.28 12.75 16.11
CA LYS A 161 -22.61 11.96 15.08
C LYS A 161 -22.50 12.74 13.78
N SER A 162 -21.31 12.78 13.21
CA SER A 162 -21.00 13.35 11.90
C SER A 162 -20.47 12.28 10.97
N LYS A 163 -21.03 12.15 9.77
CA LYS A 163 -20.52 11.24 8.73
C LYS A 163 -19.54 11.98 7.84
N LEU A 164 -18.32 11.48 7.77
CA LEU A 164 -17.26 12.06 6.98
C LEU A 164 -17.28 11.53 5.54
N SER A 165 -16.88 12.37 4.58
CA SER A 165 -16.59 11.92 3.23
C SER A 165 -15.34 11.01 3.22
N PRO A 166 -15.12 10.20 2.16
CA PRO A 166 -13.96 9.32 2.10
C PRO A 166 -12.62 10.03 2.35
N LYS A 167 -12.39 11.19 1.73
CA LYS A 167 -11.14 11.95 1.88
C LYS A 167 -11.01 12.64 3.25
N GLU A 168 -12.11 13.11 3.83
CA GLU A 168 -12.12 13.63 5.20
C GLU A 168 -11.75 12.53 6.20
N ALA A 169 -12.31 11.33 6.04
CA ALA A 169 -12.02 10.20 6.92
C ALA A 169 -10.56 9.73 6.78
N GLN A 170 -10.04 9.63 5.56
CA GLN A 170 -8.64 9.28 5.33
C GLN A 170 -7.68 10.31 5.96
N LEU A 171 -7.95 11.60 5.79
CA LEU A 171 -7.12 12.65 6.35
C LEU A 171 -7.19 12.67 7.89
N LEU A 172 -8.39 12.52 8.47
CA LEU A 172 -8.54 12.43 9.93
C LEU A 172 -7.83 11.21 10.48
N ARG A 173 -7.92 10.05 9.82
CA ARG A 173 -7.17 8.85 10.21
C ARG A 173 -5.66 9.10 10.24
N MET A 174 -5.11 9.74 9.20
CA MET A 174 -3.69 10.08 9.20
C MET A 174 -3.33 11.02 10.35
N PHE A 175 -4.16 12.02 10.65
CA PHE A 175 -3.95 12.85 11.83
C PHE A 175 -3.95 12.05 13.14
N CYS A 176 -4.86 11.08 13.28
CA CYS A 176 -4.89 10.22 14.46
C CYS A 176 -3.64 9.34 14.58
N MET A 177 -3.16 8.79 13.45
CA MET A 177 -1.91 8.01 13.41
C MET A 177 -0.67 8.84 13.79
N TYR A 178 -0.70 10.14 13.56
CA TYR A 178 0.32 11.13 13.91
C TYR A 178 -0.12 12.03 15.08
N MET A 179 -0.99 11.52 15.97
CA MET A 179 -1.49 12.32 17.11
C MET A 179 -0.33 12.87 17.95
N ASN A 180 -0.34 14.17 18.18
CA ASN A 180 0.71 14.91 18.87
C ASN A 180 2.10 14.88 18.18
N ASP A 181 2.16 14.42 16.93
CA ASP A 181 3.37 14.43 16.09
C ASP A 181 3.08 15.13 14.75
N ILE A 182 4.13 15.42 13.98
CA ILE A 182 4.01 16.11 12.69
C ILE A 182 3.60 15.11 11.61
N LEU A 183 2.44 15.34 11.01
CA LEU A 183 2.06 14.66 9.76
C LEU A 183 2.70 15.41 8.57
N PRO A 184 3.69 14.80 7.86
CA PRO A 184 4.31 15.43 6.71
C PRO A 184 3.29 15.69 5.60
N ARG A 185 3.27 16.92 5.05
CA ARG A 185 2.32 17.28 3.99
C ARG A 185 2.43 16.40 2.76
N SER A 186 3.65 16.11 2.30
CA SER A 186 3.92 15.26 1.14
C SER A 186 3.41 13.84 1.32
N GLU A 187 3.55 13.27 2.52
CA GLU A 187 3.04 11.94 2.82
C GLU A 187 1.51 11.88 2.75
N ALA A 188 0.82 12.84 3.37
CA ALA A 188 -0.64 12.92 3.30
C ALA A 188 -1.14 13.12 1.86
N LEU A 189 -0.47 13.97 1.07
CA LEU A 189 -0.82 14.21 -0.33
C LEU A 189 -0.65 12.95 -1.17
N THR A 190 0.49 12.27 -1.07
CA THR A 190 0.77 11.05 -1.82
C THR A 190 -0.19 9.91 -1.43
N LYS A 191 -0.42 9.69 -0.11
CA LYS A 191 -1.31 8.60 0.35
C LYS A 191 -2.78 8.83 -0.01
N ILE A 192 -3.28 10.07 0.00
CA ILE A 192 -4.73 10.36 -0.16
C ILE A 192 -5.08 10.80 -1.58
N TRP A 193 -4.18 11.52 -2.26
CA TRP A 193 -4.42 12.09 -3.60
C TRP A 193 -3.57 11.43 -4.69
N GLY A 194 -2.60 10.57 -4.33
CA GLY A 194 -1.71 9.87 -5.26
C GLY A 194 -0.51 10.69 -5.70
N GLU A 195 -0.53 12.02 -5.53
CA GLU A 195 0.52 12.92 -5.97
C GLU A 195 0.62 14.17 -5.09
N ASP A 196 1.83 14.72 -4.98
CA ASP A 196 2.11 15.98 -4.30
C ASP A 196 2.31 17.09 -5.34
N ASN A 197 1.26 17.83 -5.62
CA ASN A 197 1.31 18.98 -6.51
C ASN A 197 0.50 20.17 -5.96
N TYR A 198 0.56 21.30 -6.67
CA TYR A 198 -0.10 22.53 -6.25
C TYR A 198 -1.63 22.37 -6.05
N PHE A 199 -2.30 21.61 -6.91
CA PHE A 199 -3.77 21.45 -6.85
C PHE A 199 -4.18 20.53 -5.69
N THR A 200 -3.45 19.42 -5.48
CA THR A 200 -3.69 18.51 -4.37
C THR A 200 -3.39 19.17 -3.03
N ALA A 201 -2.35 20.01 -2.97
CA ALA A 201 -2.01 20.81 -1.81
C ALA A 201 -3.15 21.76 -1.40
N ARG A 202 -3.73 22.50 -2.34
CA ARG A 202 -4.90 23.36 -2.09
C ARG A 202 -6.14 22.57 -1.69
N SER A 203 -6.35 21.42 -2.30
CA SER A 203 -7.44 20.52 -1.92
C SER A 203 -7.31 20.10 -0.44
N MET A 204 -6.11 19.68 -0.02
CA MET A 204 -5.84 19.29 1.38
C MET A 204 -6.18 20.43 2.36
N ASP A 205 -5.83 21.69 2.06
CA ASP A 205 -6.13 22.82 2.94
C ASP A 205 -7.64 23.01 3.18
N VAL A 206 -8.46 22.73 2.17
CA VAL A 206 -9.93 22.74 2.28
C VAL A 206 -10.40 21.66 3.26
N PHE A 207 -9.85 20.43 3.15
CA PHE A 207 -10.21 19.33 4.04
C PHE A 207 -9.74 19.57 5.47
N VAL A 208 -8.54 20.12 5.67
CA VAL A 208 -8.07 20.55 6.99
C VAL A 208 -9.02 21.56 7.62
N THR A 209 -9.49 22.56 6.84
CA THR A 209 -10.45 23.56 7.31
C THR A 209 -11.78 22.92 7.73
N LYS A 210 -12.25 21.89 7.01
CA LYS A 210 -13.48 21.16 7.38
C LYS A 210 -13.28 20.34 8.64
N LEU A 211 -12.14 19.63 8.78
CA LEU A 211 -11.83 18.85 9.98
C LEU A 211 -11.76 19.74 11.23
N ARG A 212 -11.16 20.93 11.13
CA ARG A 212 -11.18 21.91 12.22
C ARG A 212 -12.60 22.29 12.65
N LYS A 213 -13.56 22.39 11.71
CA LYS A 213 -14.97 22.66 12.03
C LYS A 213 -15.63 21.48 12.74
N TYR A 214 -15.33 20.24 12.34
CA TYR A 214 -15.88 19.07 13.02
C TYR A 214 -15.35 18.94 14.45
N LEU A 215 -14.06 19.25 14.67
CA LEU A 215 -13.39 19.06 15.96
C LEU A 215 -13.53 20.25 16.93
N LYS A 216 -14.27 21.32 16.57
CA LYS A 216 -14.38 22.55 17.37
C LYS A 216 -15.09 22.41 18.72
N GLY A 217 -15.78 21.27 18.95
CA GLY A 217 -16.54 21.02 20.19
C GLY A 217 -15.65 20.74 21.41
N ASP A 218 -14.38 20.35 21.16
CA ASP A 218 -13.40 20.18 22.23
C ASP A 218 -12.27 21.20 22.08
N THR A 219 -12.10 22.06 23.10
CA THR A 219 -11.08 23.11 23.11
C THR A 219 -9.66 22.59 23.32
N ASN A 220 -9.51 21.33 23.76
CA ASN A 220 -8.22 20.69 23.94
C ASN A 220 -7.66 20.11 22.61
N ILE A 221 -8.45 20.17 21.53
CA ILE A 221 -8.06 19.65 20.22
C ILE A 221 -7.80 20.79 19.25
N GLU A 222 -6.64 20.74 18.60
CA GLU A 222 -6.28 21.72 17.59
C GLU A 222 -5.50 21.07 16.42
N ILE A 223 -5.86 21.40 15.18
CA ILE A 223 -5.01 21.09 14.02
C ILE A 223 -4.20 22.33 13.70
N VAL A 224 -2.90 22.29 13.99
CA VAL A 224 -1.97 23.40 13.74
C VAL A 224 -1.21 23.19 12.44
N ASN A 225 -0.79 24.28 11.81
CA ASN A 225 0.08 24.25 10.64
C ASN A 225 1.54 24.42 11.09
N ILE A 226 2.39 23.46 10.78
CA ILE A 226 3.83 23.52 11.04
C ILE A 226 4.50 23.97 9.74
N HIS A 227 4.88 25.24 9.72
CA HIS A 227 5.41 25.88 8.52
C HIS A 227 6.59 25.11 7.91
N GLY A 228 6.50 24.81 6.59
CA GLY A 228 7.53 24.07 5.84
C GLY A 228 7.50 22.53 6.03
N ASN A 229 6.78 21.99 7.03
CA ASN A 229 6.81 20.55 7.36
C ASN A 229 5.47 19.85 7.14
N GLY A 230 4.36 20.43 7.56
CA GLY A 230 3.05 19.79 7.46
C GLY A 230 2.05 20.30 8.48
N PHE A 231 1.31 19.38 9.06
CA PHE A 231 0.29 19.67 10.06
C PHE A 231 0.48 18.80 11.31
N GLN A 232 -0.09 19.23 12.43
CA GLN A 232 -0.09 18.47 13.66
C GLN A 232 -1.49 18.49 14.27
N LEU A 233 -2.02 17.33 14.64
CA LEU A 233 -3.21 17.22 15.49
C LEU A 233 -2.75 17.20 16.95
N LEU A 234 -2.96 18.30 17.65
CA LEU A 234 -2.70 18.40 19.07
C LEU A 234 -3.94 17.95 19.85
N VAL A 235 -3.73 17.03 20.78
CA VAL A 235 -4.72 16.63 21.78
C VAL A 235 -4.06 16.82 23.14
N ARG A 236 -4.49 17.83 23.89
CA ARG A 236 -3.95 18.15 25.21
C ARG A 236 -4.65 17.27 26.25
N ALA A 237 -3.89 16.71 27.18
CA ALA A 237 -4.49 16.05 28.34
C ALA A 237 -5.26 17.12 29.17
N GLU A 238 -6.40 16.74 29.73
CA GLU A 238 -7.05 17.57 30.73
C GLU A 238 -6.06 17.74 31.89
N GLU A 239 -5.67 18.97 32.20
CA GLU A 239 -4.96 19.27 33.44
C GLU A 239 -5.92 18.92 34.58
N GLU A 240 -5.60 17.89 35.37
CA GLU A 240 -6.28 17.64 36.64
C GLU A 240 -6.07 18.87 37.52
N VAL A 241 -7.16 19.62 37.74
CA VAL A 241 -7.24 20.74 38.69
C VAL A 241 -7.52 20.19 40.09
#